data_7dc6f6c7a277c62a003895b9f3e64a4b
#
_entry.id   7dc6f6c7a277c62a003895b9f3e64a4b
#
_cell.length_a   1.000
_cell.length_b   1.000
_cell.length_c   1.000
_cell.angle_alpha   90.00
_cell.angle_beta   90.00
_cell.angle_gamma   90.00
#
_symmetry.space_group_name_H-M   'P 1'
#
loop_
_entity.id
_entity.type
_entity.pdbx_description
1 polymer ?
#
loop_
_entity_poly.entity_id
_entity_poly.type
_entity_poly.pdbx_seq_one_letter_code
_entity_poly.pdbx_strand_id
1 'polypeptide(L)'
;MLSQFKMNPDPAYQNRIIPEREDASFFDGYSVWFYKEQGELQQAEAFTLEFEIAPFGISSEGDAVFSCMDRKTSEGMAVRLTSDRKVEVVLGFGGRQLVFYSIRENVDMGKWNHIVVIYRFREGWCDLVVNGILSNRLQFGRFQKIKWPRHPIFIGKDADKDCLTPQMGVFWGWMKNIQFLSEAVSIEQAIKDSKRENSLEKVLYTPNRTRFLDDVNRPQYHLIEPEKWMNEPHAPFFFNGYYHIFYQANLHAPIWDSIQWGHLASKDMVHWHDLPLALQSENGFYDELGCWSGSGLVDKDGVPRIYYTAGNSNRFPNQAVALAQPEDTEEDPLLKKWKKYPSLIKEQDIGWLGEFRDPFVWIENDSYFMLVGTG
;
A
#
# COMPACT_ATOMS: atom_id res chain seq x y z
N MET A 1 -9.11 36.47 3.14
CA MET A 1 -9.04 35.44 4.22
C MET A 1 -9.13 34.12 3.52
N LEU A 2 -8.03 33.38 3.43
CA LEU A 2 -7.96 32.08 2.73
C LEU A 2 -8.70 31.06 3.59
N SER A 3 -9.82 30.55 3.12
CA SER A 3 -10.51 29.45 3.78
C SER A 3 -9.74 28.16 3.51
N GLN A 4 -8.94 27.73 4.49
CA GLN A 4 -8.41 26.37 4.52
C GLN A 4 -9.60 25.42 4.68
N PHE A 5 -9.90 24.69 3.62
CA PHE A 5 -10.87 23.62 3.68
C PHE A 5 -10.23 22.44 4.41
N LYS A 6 -10.32 22.40 5.74
CA LYS A 6 -10.04 21.19 6.50
C LYS A 6 -11.24 20.26 6.29
N MET A 7 -11.03 19.20 5.54
CA MET A 7 -12.03 18.16 5.38
C MET A 7 -12.15 17.40 6.71
N ASN A 8 -13.22 17.67 7.47
CA ASN A 8 -13.56 16.84 8.60
C ASN A 8 -14.55 15.75 8.12
N PRO A 9 -14.27 14.46 8.36
CA PRO A 9 -15.18 13.39 7.97
C PRO A 9 -16.52 13.51 8.71
N ASP A 10 -17.63 13.16 8.02
CA ASP A 10 -18.92 13.06 8.69
C ASP A 10 -18.88 11.90 9.71
N PRO A 11 -19.06 12.14 11.02
CA PRO A 11 -18.93 11.11 12.05
C PRO A 11 -19.88 9.92 11.88
N ALA A 12 -21.00 10.11 11.14
CA ALA A 12 -21.98 9.05 10.92
C ALA A 12 -21.46 7.90 10.04
N TYR A 13 -20.37 8.13 9.27
CA TYR A 13 -19.80 7.18 8.33
C TYR A 13 -18.37 6.76 8.66
N GLN A 14 -17.83 7.24 9.77
CA GLN A 14 -16.57 6.73 10.31
C GLN A 14 -16.79 5.32 10.86
N ASN A 15 -16.09 4.35 10.32
CA ASN A 15 -15.98 3.05 10.95
C ASN A 15 -15.13 3.22 12.22
N ARG A 16 -15.76 3.17 13.42
CA ARG A 16 -15.18 3.55 14.72
C ARG A 16 -14.05 2.64 15.23
N ILE A 17 -13.60 1.69 14.44
CA ILE A 17 -12.55 0.72 14.79
C ILE A 17 -11.18 1.15 14.27
N ILE A 18 -10.93 2.45 14.26
CA ILE A 18 -9.66 2.99 13.79
C ILE A 18 -8.83 3.40 15.00
N PRO A 19 -7.66 2.80 15.24
CA PRO A 19 -6.72 3.34 16.20
C PRO A 19 -6.18 4.67 15.63
N GLU A 20 -6.63 5.78 16.21
CA GLU A 20 -6.15 7.10 15.87
C GLU A 20 -4.70 7.25 16.38
N ARG A 21 -3.76 7.54 15.49
CA ARG A 21 -2.59 8.34 15.84
C ARG A 21 -3.02 9.79 15.78
N GLU A 22 -2.44 10.67 16.61
CA GLU A 22 -2.91 12.04 16.82
C GLU A 22 -3.22 12.83 15.54
N ASP A 23 -2.69 12.48 14.37
CA ASP A 23 -2.90 13.17 13.09
C ASP A 23 -3.27 12.24 11.93
N ALA A 24 -3.39 10.94 12.13
CA ALA A 24 -3.56 9.99 11.04
C ALA A 24 -4.78 9.09 11.24
N SER A 25 -5.48 8.80 10.14
CA SER A 25 -6.57 7.85 10.10
C SER A 25 -6.21 6.63 9.28
N PHE A 26 -6.56 5.46 9.77
CA PHE A 26 -6.32 4.20 9.11
C PHE A 26 -7.50 3.82 8.22
N PHE A 27 -7.22 3.50 6.96
CA PHE A 27 -8.15 2.97 5.99
C PHE A 27 -7.87 1.48 5.82
N ASP A 28 -8.85 0.65 6.15
CA ASP A 28 -8.72 -0.80 6.24
C ASP A 28 -9.09 -1.54 4.95
N GLY A 29 -9.20 -0.84 3.83
CA GLY A 29 -9.69 -1.39 2.57
C GLY A 29 -11.23 -1.49 2.48
N TYR A 30 -11.95 -1.00 3.50
CA TYR A 30 -13.42 -0.86 3.51
C TYR A 30 -13.86 0.52 3.99
N SER A 31 -13.08 1.14 4.86
CA SER A 31 -13.35 2.48 5.38
C SER A 31 -13.21 3.51 4.29
N VAL A 32 -14.16 4.43 4.23
CA VAL A 32 -14.18 5.53 3.28
C VAL A 32 -14.75 6.77 3.96
N TRP A 33 -14.16 7.92 3.64
CA TRP A 33 -14.77 9.19 4.00
C TRP A 33 -15.47 9.79 2.80
N PHE A 34 -16.59 10.49 3.03
CA PHE A 34 -17.23 11.22 1.94
C PHE A 34 -17.74 12.59 2.38
N TYR A 35 -17.78 13.51 1.41
CA TYR A 35 -18.22 14.88 1.58
C TYR A 35 -19.30 15.20 0.56
N LYS A 36 -20.45 15.68 1.05
CA LYS A 36 -21.60 16.00 0.20
C LYS A 36 -21.53 17.37 -0.47
N GLU A 37 -20.86 18.33 0.17
CA GLU A 37 -20.82 19.71 -0.28
C GLU A 37 -19.65 19.97 -1.22
N GLN A 38 -19.93 20.52 -2.39
CA GLN A 38 -18.94 20.80 -3.45
C GLN A 38 -19.01 22.24 -3.96
N GLY A 39 -19.81 23.10 -3.33
CA GLY A 39 -20.09 24.44 -3.86
C GLY A 39 -18.87 25.29 -4.17
N GLU A 40 -17.83 25.22 -3.34
CA GLU A 40 -16.59 25.97 -3.55
C GLU A 40 -15.72 25.36 -4.65
N LEU A 41 -15.70 24.01 -4.80
CA LEU A 41 -14.94 23.35 -5.87
C LEU A 41 -15.45 23.71 -7.25
N GLN A 42 -16.75 23.82 -7.41
CA GLN A 42 -17.37 24.15 -8.71
C GLN A 42 -16.96 25.55 -9.20
N GLN A 43 -16.61 26.45 -8.28
CA GLN A 43 -16.20 27.83 -8.58
C GLN A 43 -14.69 27.99 -8.68
N ALA A 44 -13.88 27.07 -8.17
CA ALA A 44 -12.44 27.20 -8.11
C ALA A 44 -11.80 27.29 -9.51
N GLU A 45 -11.03 28.35 -9.74
CA GLU A 45 -10.20 28.54 -10.94
C GLU A 45 -8.80 27.96 -10.75
N ALA A 46 -8.40 27.76 -9.51
CA ALA A 46 -7.17 27.11 -9.13
C ALA A 46 -7.39 26.39 -7.80
N PHE A 47 -6.67 25.30 -7.58
CA PHE A 47 -6.70 24.61 -6.31
C PHE A 47 -5.41 23.83 -6.06
N THR A 48 -5.19 23.50 -4.80
CA THR A 48 -4.18 22.53 -4.36
C THR A 48 -4.88 21.44 -3.57
N LEU A 49 -4.68 20.20 -3.97
CA LEU A 49 -5.03 19.01 -3.20
C LEU A 49 -3.73 18.42 -2.66
N GLU A 50 -3.64 18.31 -1.35
CA GLU A 50 -2.45 17.83 -0.63
C GLU A 50 -2.84 16.78 0.38
N PHE A 51 -2.03 15.74 0.52
CA PHE A 51 -2.21 14.68 1.51
C PHE A 51 -0.94 13.88 1.71
N GLU A 52 -0.85 13.26 2.87
CA GLU A 52 0.17 12.27 3.18
C GLU A 52 -0.45 10.90 3.34
N ILE A 53 0.20 9.90 2.76
CA ILE A 53 -0.25 8.50 2.80
C ILE A 53 0.89 7.56 3.16
N ALA A 54 0.57 6.50 3.89
CA ALA A 54 1.46 5.36 4.11
C ALA A 54 0.70 4.08 3.69
N PRO A 55 0.76 3.70 2.40
CA PRO A 55 0.05 2.52 1.91
C PRO A 55 0.74 1.25 2.37
N PHE A 56 -0.05 0.21 2.67
CA PHE A 56 0.45 -1.13 3.02
C PHE A 56 0.29 -2.14 1.88
N GLY A 57 -0.54 -1.84 0.90
CA GLY A 57 -0.75 -2.60 -0.33
C GLY A 57 -1.47 -1.75 -1.36
N ILE A 58 -1.35 -2.11 -2.61
CA ILE A 58 -2.10 -1.53 -3.73
C ILE A 58 -2.65 -2.69 -4.54
N SER A 59 -3.94 -2.66 -4.86
CA SER A 59 -4.57 -3.70 -5.67
C SER A 59 -4.01 -3.70 -7.09
N SER A 60 -4.11 -4.83 -7.78
CA SER A 60 -3.68 -4.96 -9.18
C SER A 60 -4.35 -3.96 -10.11
N GLU A 61 -5.56 -3.50 -9.78
CA GLU A 61 -6.29 -2.48 -10.53
C GLU A 61 -6.09 -1.04 -10.04
N GLY A 62 -5.26 -0.87 -9.01
CA GLY A 62 -5.01 0.41 -8.37
C GLY A 62 -6.12 0.87 -7.43
N ASP A 63 -5.77 1.74 -6.50
CA ASP A 63 -6.61 2.23 -5.40
C ASP A 63 -6.74 3.73 -5.42
N ALA A 64 -7.94 4.26 -5.16
CA ALA A 64 -8.14 5.69 -5.10
C ALA A 64 -7.88 6.24 -3.70
N VAL A 65 -7.08 7.29 -3.64
CA VAL A 65 -6.87 8.11 -2.46
C VAL A 65 -7.93 9.20 -2.36
N PHE A 66 -8.21 9.83 -3.49
CA PHE A 66 -9.24 10.87 -3.66
C PHE A 66 -10.02 10.59 -4.94
N SER A 67 -11.34 10.69 -4.89
CA SER A 67 -12.17 10.58 -6.09
C SER A 67 -13.46 11.41 -5.98
N CYS A 68 -13.68 12.24 -6.97
CA CYS A 68 -14.95 12.86 -7.31
C CYS A 68 -15.11 12.78 -8.83
N MET A 69 -15.01 11.56 -9.36
CA MET A 69 -14.98 11.31 -10.80
C MET A 69 -16.22 10.55 -11.25
N ASP A 70 -16.89 11.05 -12.26
CA ASP A 70 -17.89 10.32 -13.03
C ASP A 70 -17.28 9.96 -14.39
N ARG A 71 -16.95 8.70 -14.59
CA ARG A 71 -16.32 8.21 -15.82
C ARG A 71 -17.28 8.19 -17.01
N LYS A 72 -18.58 8.05 -16.76
CA LYS A 72 -19.60 8.01 -17.83
C LYS A 72 -19.73 9.37 -18.52
N THR A 73 -19.69 10.43 -17.71
CA THR A 73 -19.75 11.81 -18.22
C THR A 73 -18.37 12.42 -18.44
N SER A 74 -17.31 11.76 -17.99
CA SER A 74 -15.95 12.30 -17.94
C SER A 74 -15.89 13.64 -17.18
N GLU A 75 -16.51 13.69 -16.01
CA GLU A 75 -16.57 14.85 -15.13
C GLU A 75 -15.86 14.55 -13.82
N GLY A 76 -15.14 15.53 -13.27
CA GLY A 76 -14.51 15.45 -11.96
C GLY A 76 -13.01 15.21 -11.97
N MET A 77 -12.52 14.69 -10.85
CA MET A 77 -11.09 14.42 -10.64
C MET A 77 -10.93 13.17 -9.77
N ALA A 78 -9.87 12.42 -10.03
CA ALA A 78 -9.41 11.36 -9.13
C ALA A 78 -7.88 11.41 -8.99
N VAL A 79 -7.40 11.00 -7.80
CA VAL A 79 -6.00 10.69 -7.53
C VAL A 79 -5.94 9.25 -7.05
N ARG A 80 -5.17 8.42 -7.73
CA ARG A 80 -5.10 6.98 -7.52
C ARG A 80 -3.65 6.53 -7.41
N LEU A 81 -3.46 5.39 -6.78
CA LEU A 81 -2.21 4.65 -6.81
C LEU A 81 -2.35 3.49 -7.80
N THR A 82 -1.40 3.33 -8.69
CA THR A 82 -1.36 2.20 -9.63
C THR A 82 -0.60 1.03 -9.01
N SER A 83 -0.81 -0.19 -9.53
CA SER A 83 -0.10 -1.39 -9.05
C SER A 83 1.42 -1.30 -9.19
N ASP A 84 1.91 -0.50 -10.15
CA ASP A 84 3.34 -0.17 -10.29
C ASP A 84 3.77 1.05 -9.45
N ARG A 85 2.94 1.43 -8.45
CA ARG A 85 3.19 2.44 -7.40
C ARG A 85 3.34 3.87 -7.92
N LYS A 86 2.83 4.17 -9.08
CA LYS A 86 2.72 5.54 -9.55
C LYS A 86 1.50 6.23 -8.95
N VAL A 87 1.59 7.53 -8.84
CA VAL A 87 0.42 8.37 -8.58
C VAL A 87 -0.21 8.70 -9.93
N GLU A 88 -1.45 8.27 -10.13
CA GLU A 88 -2.30 8.61 -11.27
C GLU A 88 -3.18 9.80 -10.92
N VAL A 89 -3.25 10.79 -11.79
CA VAL A 89 -4.19 11.90 -11.70
C VAL A 89 -5.09 11.90 -12.93
N VAL A 90 -6.39 11.88 -12.68
CA VAL A 90 -7.44 11.95 -13.72
C VAL A 90 -8.15 13.28 -13.62
N LEU A 91 -8.27 14.00 -14.72
CA LEU A 91 -8.99 15.29 -14.83
C LEU A 91 -10.09 15.14 -15.86
N GLY A 92 -11.34 15.41 -15.46
CA GLY A 92 -12.54 15.32 -16.30
C GLY A 92 -13.13 16.69 -16.63
N PHE A 93 -13.37 16.94 -17.92
CA PHE A 93 -13.80 18.23 -18.45
C PHE A 93 -15.23 18.19 -19.04
N GLY A 94 -15.92 17.04 -18.88
CA GLY A 94 -17.20 16.78 -19.53
C GLY A 94 -17.03 16.29 -20.97
N GLY A 95 -17.31 14.99 -21.20
CA GLY A 95 -17.09 14.33 -22.49
C GLY A 95 -15.62 14.05 -22.85
N ARG A 96 -14.67 14.52 -22.06
CA ARG A 96 -13.25 14.29 -22.21
C ARG A 96 -12.57 14.19 -20.86
N GLN A 97 -11.66 13.24 -20.71
CA GLN A 97 -10.75 13.16 -19.55
C GLN A 97 -9.28 13.11 -20.00
N LEU A 98 -8.40 13.59 -19.15
CA LEU A 98 -6.96 13.47 -19.30
C LEU A 98 -6.41 12.71 -18.08
N VAL A 99 -5.45 11.85 -18.34
CA VAL A 99 -4.78 11.04 -17.31
C VAL A 99 -3.28 11.28 -17.42
N PHE A 100 -2.64 11.48 -16.29
CA PHE A 100 -1.18 11.54 -16.22
C PHE A 100 -0.68 10.92 -14.93
N TYR A 101 0.59 10.53 -14.93
CA TYR A 101 1.20 9.72 -13.86
C TYR A 101 2.46 10.39 -13.33
N SER A 102 2.83 10.03 -12.10
CA SER A 102 4.19 10.32 -11.63
C SER A 102 5.21 9.58 -12.51
N ILE A 103 6.33 10.25 -12.84
CA ILE A 103 7.38 9.72 -13.72
C ILE A 103 8.77 9.74 -13.10
N ARG A 104 9.00 10.54 -12.06
CA ARG A 104 10.30 10.70 -11.41
C ARG A 104 10.35 10.06 -10.04
N GLU A 105 9.19 9.85 -9.42
CA GLU A 105 9.08 9.35 -8.07
C GLU A 105 7.89 8.42 -7.97
N ASN A 106 8.07 7.28 -7.29
CA ASN A 106 7.03 6.32 -6.98
C ASN A 106 6.68 6.40 -5.48
N VAL A 107 5.53 5.88 -5.13
CA VAL A 107 5.09 5.77 -3.73
C VAL A 107 5.83 4.62 -3.04
N ASP A 108 6.41 4.89 -1.88
CA ASP A 108 7.04 3.89 -1.02
C ASP A 108 6.01 3.19 -0.14
N MET A 109 6.01 1.85 -0.17
CA MET A 109 5.12 1.03 0.66
C MET A 109 5.57 1.04 2.12
N GLY A 110 4.60 1.17 3.04
CA GLY A 110 4.87 1.21 4.47
C GLY A 110 5.66 2.44 4.93
N LYS A 111 5.72 3.51 4.13
CA LYS A 111 6.34 4.79 4.50
C LYS A 111 5.39 5.93 4.18
N TRP A 112 5.57 7.04 4.88
CA TRP A 112 4.84 8.26 4.58
C TRP A 112 5.30 8.84 3.26
N ASN A 113 4.34 9.08 2.36
CA ASN A 113 4.52 9.73 1.08
C ASN A 113 3.69 11.00 1.05
N HIS A 114 4.28 12.09 0.63
CA HIS A 114 3.61 13.37 0.47
C HIS A 114 3.27 13.61 -1.00
N ILE A 115 2.00 13.88 -1.28
CA ILE A 115 1.46 14.05 -2.64
C ILE A 115 0.74 15.39 -2.70
N VAL A 116 1.09 16.19 -3.70
CA VAL A 116 0.46 17.49 -3.97
C VAL A 116 0.06 17.58 -5.43
N VAL A 117 -1.21 17.86 -5.68
CA VAL A 117 -1.75 18.13 -7.01
C VAL A 117 -2.15 19.61 -7.07
N ILE A 118 -1.54 20.36 -8.01
CA ILE A 118 -1.74 21.79 -8.14
C ILE A 118 -2.36 22.09 -9.51
N TYR A 119 -3.61 22.53 -9.51
CA TYR A 119 -4.37 22.82 -10.73
C TYR A 119 -4.48 24.32 -10.97
N ARG A 120 -4.22 24.78 -12.22
CA ARG A 120 -4.26 26.17 -12.64
C ARG A 120 -5.05 26.31 -13.95
N PHE A 121 -6.32 26.66 -13.82
CA PHE A 121 -7.25 26.76 -14.94
C PHE A 121 -6.81 27.77 -16.01
N ARG A 122 -6.46 29.00 -15.59
CA ARG A 122 -6.11 30.08 -16.52
C ARG A 122 -4.82 29.81 -17.27
N GLU A 123 -3.90 29.13 -16.65
CA GLU A 123 -2.60 28.78 -17.21
C GLU A 123 -2.65 27.50 -18.06
N GLY A 124 -3.62 26.63 -17.79
CA GLY A 124 -3.81 25.35 -18.47
C GLY A 124 -2.83 24.28 -18.03
N TRP A 125 -2.42 24.29 -16.75
CA TRP A 125 -1.45 23.34 -16.20
C TRP A 125 -2.00 22.63 -14.96
N CYS A 126 -1.58 21.37 -14.82
CA CYS A 126 -1.72 20.62 -13.58
C CYS A 126 -0.37 20.02 -13.22
N ASP A 127 0.13 20.32 -12.03
CA ASP A 127 1.40 19.82 -11.51
C ASP A 127 1.14 18.71 -10.51
N LEU A 128 2.02 17.70 -10.54
CA LEU A 128 2.08 16.61 -9.57
C LEU A 128 3.44 16.63 -8.89
N VAL A 129 3.43 16.89 -7.58
CA VAL A 129 4.60 16.79 -6.72
C VAL A 129 4.46 15.54 -5.85
N VAL A 130 5.48 14.71 -5.81
CA VAL A 130 5.55 13.49 -4.98
C VAL A 130 6.85 13.51 -4.20
N ASN A 131 6.78 13.39 -2.89
CA ASN A 131 7.93 13.35 -1.99
C ASN A 131 8.93 14.51 -2.19
N GLY A 132 8.40 15.71 -2.44
CA GLY A 132 9.21 16.91 -2.67
C GLY A 132 9.88 17.02 -4.02
N ILE A 133 9.46 16.20 -4.99
CA ILE A 133 9.94 16.25 -6.37
C ILE A 133 8.77 16.59 -7.28
N LEU A 134 8.93 17.61 -8.15
CA LEU A 134 8.01 17.82 -9.27
C LEU A 134 8.11 16.59 -10.20
N SER A 135 7.19 15.66 -10.00
CA SER A 135 7.22 14.36 -10.68
C SER A 135 6.70 14.46 -12.11
N ASN A 136 5.65 15.23 -12.33
CA ASN A 136 5.11 15.45 -13.68
C ASN A 136 4.33 16.77 -13.77
N ARG A 137 4.12 17.24 -14.99
CA ARG A 137 3.27 18.39 -15.33
C ARG A 137 2.44 18.06 -16.57
N LEU A 138 1.12 18.17 -16.44
CA LEU A 138 0.20 18.07 -17.55
C LEU A 138 -0.19 19.44 -18.07
N GLN A 139 -0.03 19.69 -19.36
CA GLN A 139 -0.64 20.83 -20.07
C GLN A 139 -1.94 20.40 -20.72
N PHE A 140 -3.07 21.04 -20.40
CA PHE A 140 -4.38 20.64 -20.90
C PHE A 140 -5.08 21.72 -21.75
N GLY A 141 -4.50 22.90 -21.84
CA GLY A 141 -5.04 24.04 -22.59
C GLY A 141 -5.67 25.10 -21.70
N ARG A 142 -5.48 26.35 -22.08
CA ARG A 142 -6.01 27.50 -21.33
C ARG A 142 -7.52 27.51 -21.34
N PHE A 143 -8.13 27.94 -20.23
CA PHE A 143 -9.58 28.06 -20.06
C PHE A 143 -10.36 26.76 -20.16
N GLN A 144 -9.72 25.61 -19.99
CA GLN A 144 -10.36 24.33 -19.90
C GLN A 144 -10.57 23.97 -18.41
N LYS A 145 -11.79 24.15 -17.90
CA LYS A 145 -12.14 23.97 -16.49
C LYS A 145 -12.63 22.54 -16.23
N ILE A 146 -12.18 21.97 -15.10
CA ILE A 146 -12.75 20.71 -14.61
C ILE A 146 -14.25 20.91 -14.40
N LYS A 147 -15.04 19.97 -14.92
CA LYS A 147 -16.47 19.94 -14.70
C LYS A 147 -16.78 18.96 -13.58
N TRP A 148 -17.27 19.44 -12.46
CA TRP A 148 -17.51 18.63 -11.28
C TRP A 148 -18.89 17.96 -11.35
N PRO A 149 -18.97 16.62 -11.12
CA PRO A 149 -20.24 15.90 -11.07
C PRO A 149 -21.02 16.23 -9.78
N ARG A 150 -22.31 15.92 -9.77
CA ARG A 150 -23.18 16.17 -8.60
C ARG A 150 -23.20 15.01 -7.60
N HIS A 151 -22.10 14.33 -7.39
CA HIS A 151 -22.00 13.28 -6.38
C HIS A 151 -20.92 13.59 -5.33
N PRO A 152 -20.91 12.90 -4.19
CA PRO A 152 -19.93 13.17 -3.13
C PRO A 152 -18.48 13.04 -3.59
N ILE A 153 -17.60 13.73 -2.88
CA ILE A 153 -16.16 13.44 -2.90
C ILE A 153 -15.92 12.25 -1.98
N PHE A 154 -15.12 11.30 -2.44
CA PHE A 154 -14.69 10.16 -1.66
C PHE A 154 -13.19 10.27 -1.37
N ILE A 155 -12.82 9.96 -0.14
CA ILE A 155 -11.42 9.74 0.30
C ILE A 155 -11.26 8.28 0.63
N GLY A 156 -10.23 7.64 0.07
CA GLY A 156 -9.95 6.23 0.27
C GLY A 156 -10.74 5.28 -0.62
N LYS A 157 -11.50 5.79 -1.59
CA LYS A 157 -12.27 4.98 -2.53
C LYS A 157 -12.44 5.67 -3.87
N ASP A 158 -12.49 4.87 -4.95
CA ASP A 158 -12.91 5.36 -6.28
C ASP A 158 -14.45 5.57 -6.30
N ALA A 159 -14.88 6.78 -6.66
CA ALA A 159 -16.31 7.13 -6.74
C ALA A 159 -17.08 6.29 -7.76
N ASP A 160 -16.40 5.79 -8.78
CA ASP A 160 -16.97 5.15 -9.96
C ASP A 160 -16.92 3.61 -9.91
N LYS A 161 -16.35 3.03 -8.87
CA LYS A 161 -16.27 1.56 -8.72
C LYS A 161 -17.40 1.04 -7.84
N ASP A 162 -18.07 0.00 -8.34
CA ASP A 162 -19.13 -0.71 -7.61
C ASP A 162 -18.58 -1.37 -6.33
N CYS A 163 -19.37 -1.31 -5.27
CA CYS A 163 -19.07 -1.97 -3.99
C CYS A 163 -19.18 -3.51 -4.05
N LEU A 164 -19.55 -4.06 -5.20
CA LEU A 164 -19.85 -5.49 -5.35
C LEU A 164 -18.68 -6.34 -5.82
N THR A 165 -17.59 -5.72 -6.26
CA THR A 165 -16.38 -6.45 -6.66
C THR A 165 -15.34 -6.42 -5.55
N PRO A 166 -14.56 -7.50 -5.31
CA PRO A 166 -13.47 -7.51 -4.36
C PRO A 166 -12.41 -6.43 -4.60
N GLN A 167 -12.30 -5.97 -5.85
CA GLN A 167 -11.36 -4.92 -6.30
C GLN A 167 -12.06 -3.57 -6.35
N MET A 168 -12.45 -3.05 -5.20
CA MET A 168 -13.26 -1.83 -5.10
C MET A 168 -12.49 -0.54 -5.35
N GLY A 169 -11.19 -0.59 -5.63
CA GLY A 169 -10.34 0.60 -5.72
C GLY A 169 -10.29 1.37 -4.41
N VAL A 170 -10.26 0.65 -3.29
CA VAL A 170 -10.29 1.19 -1.93
C VAL A 170 -8.87 1.21 -1.38
N PHE A 171 -8.46 2.32 -0.81
CA PHE A 171 -7.13 2.49 -0.22
C PHE A 171 -6.98 1.66 1.06
N TRP A 172 -5.79 1.08 1.24
CA TRP A 172 -5.39 0.39 2.46
C TRP A 172 -4.08 0.97 3.01
N GLY A 173 -4.16 1.62 4.16
CA GLY A 173 -3.04 2.30 4.78
C GLY A 173 -3.45 3.47 5.66
N TRP A 174 -2.47 4.25 6.07
CA TRP A 174 -2.70 5.48 6.84
C TRP A 174 -2.79 6.69 5.92
N MET A 175 -3.66 7.63 6.28
CA MET A 175 -3.72 8.97 5.68
C MET A 175 -3.74 10.03 6.75
N LYS A 176 -3.07 11.17 6.50
CA LYS A 176 -3.12 12.37 7.33
C LYS A 176 -3.00 13.62 6.47
N ASN A 177 -3.17 14.79 7.09
CA ASN A 177 -2.97 16.11 6.49
C ASN A 177 -3.66 16.30 5.14
N ILE A 178 -4.90 15.76 5.00
CA ILE A 178 -5.68 15.93 3.78
C ILE A 178 -6.17 17.37 3.72
N GLN A 179 -5.72 18.12 2.72
CA GLN A 179 -6.08 19.51 2.51
C GLN A 179 -6.53 19.74 1.08
N PHE A 180 -7.59 20.51 0.94
CA PHE A 180 -8.03 21.05 -0.33
C PHE A 180 -8.08 22.57 -0.21
N LEU A 181 -7.15 23.24 -0.89
CA LEU A 181 -7.04 24.70 -0.88
C LEU A 181 -7.68 25.27 -2.15
N SER A 182 -8.48 26.31 -2.04
CA SER A 182 -9.09 27.01 -3.19
C SER A 182 -8.12 27.94 -3.94
N GLU A 183 -6.82 27.70 -3.78
CA GLU A 183 -5.74 28.40 -4.47
C GLU A 183 -4.64 27.44 -4.91
N ALA A 184 -3.88 27.82 -5.93
CA ALA A 184 -2.70 27.09 -6.36
C ALA A 184 -1.48 27.58 -5.60
N VAL A 185 -0.92 26.77 -4.71
CA VAL A 185 0.39 27.05 -4.09
C VAL A 185 1.51 27.03 -5.12
N SER A 186 2.64 27.66 -4.81
CA SER A 186 3.81 27.54 -5.67
C SER A 186 4.44 26.14 -5.58
N ILE A 187 5.13 25.72 -6.63
CA ILE A 187 5.84 24.44 -6.64
C ILE A 187 6.93 24.43 -5.57
N GLU A 188 7.62 25.57 -5.38
CA GLU A 188 8.65 25.75 -4.38
C GLU A 188 8.09 25.54 -2.96
N GLN A 189 6.87 26.03 -2.71
CA GLN A 189 6.19 25.83 -1.44
C GLN A 189 5.83 24.37 -1.24
N ALA A 190 5.23 23.72 -2.23
CA ALA A 190 4.88 22.28 -2.17
C ALA A 190 6.11 21.38 -1.92
N ILE A 191 7.25 21.70 -2.58
CA ILE A 191 8.52 20.99 -2.37
C ILE A 191 9.07 21.23 -0.97
N LYS A 192 8.96 22.46 -0.46
CA LYS A 192 9.45 22.82 0.88
C LYS A 192 8.64 22.14 1.98
N ASP A 193 7.34 22.05 1.82
CA ASP A 193 6.44 21.42 2.79
C ASP A 193 6.67 19.91 2.83
N SER A 194 6.86 19.27 1.68
CA SER A 194 7.23 17.85 1.59
C SER A 194 8.52 17.48 2.34
N LYS A 195 9.51 18.35 2.33
CA LYS A 195 10.81 18.10 2.99
C LYS A 195 10.76 18.14 4.51
N ARG A 196 9.74 18.77 5.10
CA ARG A 196 9.60 18.90 6.56
C ARG A 196 9.11 17.63 7.24
N GLU A 197 8.44 16.75 6.49
CA GLU A 197 7.65 15.66 7.08
C GLU A 197 8.03 14.25 6.60
N ASN A 198 8.98 14.11 5.67
CA ASN A 198 9.45 12.80 5.21
C ASN A 198 10.19 12.06 6.34
N SER A 199 9.43 11.35 7.16
CA SER A 199 9.99 10.32 8.05
C SER A 199 10.44 9.16 7.18
N LEU A 200 11.75 8.87 7.17
CA LEU A 200 12.32 7.69 6.53
C LEU A 200 11.92 6.39 7.27
N GLU A 201 11.27 6.54 8.41
CA GLU A 201 10.88 5.43 9.27
C GLU A 201 9.72 4.64 8.65
N LYS A 202 9.87 3.32 8.61
CA LYS A 202 8.85 2.39 8.14
C LYS A 202 7.69 2.34 9.13
N VAL A 203 6.49 2.56 8.64
CA VAL A 203 5.26 2.39 9.40
C VAL A 203 4.92 0.90 9.41
N LEU A 204 4.96 0.29 10.57
CA LEU A 204 4.62 -1.12 10.73
C LEU A 204 3.11 -1.30 10.87
N TYR A 205 2.55 -2.27 10.17
CA TYR A 205 1.16 -2.68 10.33
C TYR A 205 1.08 -4.02 11.07
N THR A 206 0.33 -4.03 12.17
CA THR A 206 -0.03 -5.25 12.91
C THR A 206 -1.53 -5.47 12.77
N PRO A 207 -1.99 -6.64 12.31
CA PRO A 207 -3.41 -6.95 12.25
C PRO A 207 -4.09 -6.83 13.62
N ASN A 208 -5.31 -6.32 13.66
CA ASN A 208 -6.08 -6.14 14.88
C ASN A 208 -7.29 -7.08 14.90
N ARG A 209 -7.23 -8.12 15.74
CA ARG A 209 -8.30 -9.10 15.92
C ARG A 209 -9.37 -8.68 16.90
N THR A 210 -9.20 -7.58 17.63
CA THR A 210 -10.13 -7.19 18.71
C THR A 210 -11.56 -6.96 18.20
N ARG A 211 -11.72 -6.55 16.95
CA ARG A 211 -13.04 -6.38 16.31
C ARG A 211 -13.82 -7.69 16.09
N PHE A 212 -13.15 -8.83 16.22
CA PHE A 212 -13.75 -10.16 16.04
C PHE A 212 -13.91 -10.94 17.36
N LEU A 213 -13.63 -10.32 18.50
CA LEU A 213 -13.72 -11.02 19.79
C LEU A 213 -15.13 -11.53 20.13
N ASP A 214 -16.16 -10.82 19.65
CA ASP A 214 -17.56 -11.19 19.87
C ASP A 214 -18.15 -12.07 18.76
N ASP A 215 -17.35 -12.44 17.75
CA ASP A 215 -17.79 -13.34 16.68
C ASP A 215 -17.76 -14.80 17.17
N VAL A 216 -18.93 -15.32 17.48
CA VAL A 216 -19.11 -16.69 17.99
C VAL A 216 -18.74 -17.78 17.01
N ASN A 217 -18.64 -17.46 15.72
CA ASN A 217 -18.26 -18.42 14.66
C ASN A 217 -16.76 -18.44 14.43
N ARG A 218 -16.01 -17.49 15.00
CA ARG A 218 -14.58 -17.39 14.79
C ARG A 218 -13.80 -18.10 15.91
N PRO A 219 -12.90 -19.05 15.59
CA PRO A 219 -12.03 -19.67 16.58
C PRO A 219 -11.20 -18.62 17.35
N GLN A 220 -11.12 -18.81 18.67
CA GLN A 220 -10.38 -17.92 19.57
C GLN A 220 -8.98 -18.45 19.92
N TYR A 221 -8.63 -19.61 19.42
CA TYR A 221 -7.35 -20.29 19.62
C TYR A 221 -6.94 -21.02 18.33
N HIS A 222 -5.70 -21.48 18.26
CA HIS A 222 -5.02 -21.95 17.05
C HIS A 222 -4.78 -20.83 16.03
N LEU A 223 -4.07 -21.17 14.97
CA LEU A 223 -3.73 -20.25 13.91
C LEU A 223 -4.93 -20.07 12.97
N ILE A 224 -5.30 -18.83 12.73
CA ILE A 224 -6.32 -18.43 11.77
C ILE A 224 -5.92 -17.06 11.19
N GLU A 225 -6.29 -16.79 9.95
CA GLU A 225 -6.06 -15.48 9.34
C GLU A 225 -6.67 -14.36 10.21
N PRO A 226 -6.03 -13.19 10.28
CA PRO A 226 -6.61 -12.04 10.97
C PRO A 226 -7.87 -11.56 10.26
N GLU A 227 -7.83 -11.48 8.95
CA GLU A 227 -8.94 -11.03 8.10
C GLU A 227 -8.65 -11.29 6.63
N LYS A 228 -9.69 -11.23 5.80
CA LYS A 228 -9.70 -11.20 4.33
C LYS A 228 -9.09 -12.44 3.69
N TRP A 229 -7.79 -12.47 3.36
CA TRP A 229 -7.17 -13.57 2.63
C TRP A 229 -5.92 -14.11 3.31
N MET A 230 -5.88 -15.41 3.48
CA MET A 230 -4.68 -16.17 3.78
C MET A 230 -4.59 -17.34 2.81
N ASN A 231 -3.42 -17.57 2.22
CA ASN A 231 -3.18 -18.73 1.36
C ASN A 231 -2.73 -19.91 2.22
N GLU A 232 -1.44 -20.10 2.41
CA GLU A 232 -0.91 -21.16 3.27
C GLU A 232 0.00 -20.60 4.37
N PRO A 233 0.08 -21.28 5.54
CA PRO A 233 1.14 -21.04 6.50
C PRO A 233 2.45 -21.66 6.02
N HIS A 234 3.58 -20.99 6.24
CA HIS A 234 4.89 -21.44 5.83
C HIS A 234 6.01 -20.91 6.75
N ALA A 235 7.26 -21.30 6.45
CA ALA A 235 8.46 -20.87 7.15
C ALA A 235 8.40 -21.01 8.68
N PRO A 236 7.95 -22.13 9.27
CA PRO A 236 7.94 -22.30 10.72
C PRO A 236 9.35 -22.49 11.26
N PHE A 237 9.66 -21.83 12.37
CA PHE A 237 10.87 -22.08 13.15
C PHE A 237 10.67 -21.71 14.62
N PHE A 238 11.57 -22.22 15.48
CA PHE A 238 11.63 -21.85 16.90
C PHE A 238 12.82 -20.93 17.13
N PHE A 239 12.57 -19.79 17.76
CA PHE A 239 13.60 -18.82 18.09
C PHE A 239 13.23 -18.07 19.38
N ASN A 240 14.23 -17.89 20.24
CA ASN A 240 14.13 -17.10 21.48
C ASN A 240 12.90 -17.43 22.35
N GLY A 241 12.56 -18.72 22.45
CA GLY A 241 11.41 -19.19 23.27
C GLY A 241 10.05 -19.04 22.62
N TYR A 242 9.98 -18.71 21.34
CA TYR A 242 8.76 -18.61 20.56
C TYR A 242 8.79 -19.49 19.33
N TYR A 243 7.66 -20.11 19.00
CA TYR A 243 7.37 -20.65 17.69
C TYR A 243 6.92 -19.51 16.80
N HIS A 244 7.61 -19.31 15.70
CA HIS A 244 7.26 -18.35 14.66
C HIS A 244 6.68 -19.07 13.48
N ILE A 245 5.63 -18.50 12.86
CA ILE A 245 5.05 -18.96 11.61
C ILE A 245 4.63 -17.76 10.77
N PHE A 246 4.75 -17.91 9.48
CA PHE A 246 4.38 -16.90 8.52
C PHE A 246 3.29 -17.43 7.61
N TYR A 247 2.62 -16.56 6.89
CA TYR A 247 1.59 -16.94 5.93
C TYR A 247 1.50 -15.90 4.82
N GLN A 248 1.18 -16.35 3.62
CA GLN A 248 0.80 -15.44 2.55
C GLN A 248 -0.52 -14.75 2.94
N ALA A 249 -0.53 -13.44 2.89
CA ALA A 249 -1.66 -12.61 3.26
C ALA A 249 -1.97 -11.57 2.19
N ASN A 250 -3.25 -11.38 1.91
CA ASN A 250 -3.76 -10.14 1.37
C ASN A 250 -4.72 -9.54 2.40
N LEU A 251 -4.21 -8.57 3.17
CA LEU A 251 -5.02 -7.88 4.18
C LEU A 251 -5.78 -6.69 3.59
N HIS A 252 -5.68 -6.48 2.28
CA HIS A 252 -6.40 -5.46 1.54
C HIS A 252 -7.77 -5.96 1.05
N ALA A 253 -7.83 -7.15 0.47
CA ALA A 253 -9.04 -7.72 -0.10
C ALA A 253 -9.13 -9.24 0.10
N PRO A 254 -10.35 -9.85 0.07
CA PRO A 254 -10.53 -11.29 0.25
C PRO A 254 -10.26 -12.08 -1.05
N ILE A 255 -9.17 -11.76 -1.72
CA ILE A 255 -8.72 -12.41 -2.97
C ILE A 255 -7.19 -12.57 -2.95
N TRP A 256 -6.68 -13.46 -3.79
CA TRP A 256 -5.25 -13.54 -4.06
C TRP A 256 -4.82 -12.32 -4.91
N ASP A 257 -4.13 -11.39 -4.30
CA ASP A 257 -3.57 -10.18 -4.92
C ASP A 257 -2.60 -9.51 -3.94
N SER A 258 -1.61 -8.76 -4.43
CA SER A 258 -0.69 -7.94 -3.61
C SER A 258 -0.15 -8.67 -2.38
N ILE A 259 0.31 -9.91 -2.58
CA ILE A 259 0.67 -10.85 -1.50
C ILE A 259 1.84 -10.33 -0.66
N GLN A 260 1.66 -10.45 0.63
CA GLN A 260 2.61 -10.09 1.69
C GLN A 260 2.78 -11.26 2.65
N TRP A 261 3.73 -11.17 3.58
CA TRP A 261 3.88 -12.16 4.64
C TRP A 261 3.38 -11.63 5.97
N GLY A 262 2.26 -12.20 6.44
CA GLY A 262 1.83 -12.09 7.81
C GLY A 262 2.76 -12.87 8.72
N HIS A 263 2.81 -12.50 10.03
CA HIS A 263 3.71 -13.08 11.01
C HIS A 263 2.96 -13.33 12.32
N LEU A 264 3.09 -14.52 12.86
CA LEU A 264 2.53 -14.93 14.13
C LEU A 264 3.62 -15.55 15.00
N ALA A 265 3.52 -15.32 16.31
CA ALA A 265 4.37 -15.98 17.30
C ALA A 265 3.53 -16.61 18.41
N SER A 266 4.00 -17.73 18.95
CA SER A 266 3.37 -18.47 20.04
C SER A 266 4.41 -19.11 20.95
N LYS A 267 4.09 -19.24 22.25
CA LYS A 267 4.88 -20.03 23.20
C LYS A 267 4.46 -21.50 23.28
N ASP A 268 3.25 -21.81 22.87
CA ASP A 268 2.60 -23.11 23.11
C ASP A 268 1.96 -23.72 21.85
N MET A 269 2.04 -23.07 20.69
CA MET A 269 1.41 -23.41 19.42
C MET A 269 -0.13 -23.46 19.46
N VAL A 270 -0.74 -22.98 20.52
CA VAL A 270 -2.21 -22.87 20.69
C VAL A 270 -2.65 -21.42 20.67
N HIS A 271 -1.97 -20.58 21.46
CA HIS A 271 -2.26 -19.16 21.57
C HIS A 271 -1.27 -18.37 20.71
N TRP A 272 -1.76 -17.79 19.64
CA TRP A 272 -0.97 -17.06 18.67
C TRP A 272 -1.19 -15.55 18.79
N HIS A 273 -0.12 -14.81 18.66
CA HIS A 273 -0.11 -13.34 18.65
C HIS A 273 0.28 -12.83 17.28
N ASP A 274 -0.53 -11.92 16.75
CA ASP A 274 -0.16 -11.21 15.53
C ASP A 274 1.03 -10.28 15.78
N LEU A 275 1.99 -10.34 14.89
CA LEU A 275 3.13 -9.44 14.82
C LEU A 275 3.00 -8.56 13.56
N PRO A 276 3.80 -7.50 13.44
CA PRO A 276 3.84 -6.74 12.20
C PRO A 276 4.11 -7.62 10.98
N LEU A 277 3.59 -7.22 9.82
CA LEU A 277 3.91 -7.87 8.55
C LEU A 277 5.42 -8.01 8.40
N ALA A 278 5.90 -9.23 8.17
CA ALA A 278 7.32 -9.50 8.02
C ALA A 278 7.84 -9.03 6.66
N LEU A 279 7.12 -9.32 5.59
CA LEU A 279 7.50 -8.96 4.24
C LEU A 279 6.37 -8.22 3.54
N GLN A 280 6.74 -7.14 2.89
CA GLN A 280 5.90 -6.36 1.98
C GLN A 280 6.69 -6.12 0.70
N SER A 281 6.00 -5.94 -0.41
CA SER A 281 6.68 -5.55 -1.64
C SER A 281 7.31 -4.15 -1.47
N GLU A 282 8.52 -3.95 -2.00
CA GLU A 282 9.28 -2.69 -1.85
C GLU A 282 9.86 -2.22 -3.18
N ASN A 283 9.98 -0.89 -3.34
CA ASN A 283 10.62 -0.29 -4.50
C ASN A 283 12.08 -0.74 -4.62
N GLY A 284 12.50 -1.06 -5.84
CA GLY A 284 13.87 -1.47 -6.12
C GLY A 284 14.19 -2.93 -5.82
N PHE A 285 13.29 -3.67 -5.17
CA PHE A 285 13.40 -5.12 -4.98
C PHE A 285 12.73 -5.88 -6.13
N TYR A 286 12.98 -7.19 -6.19
CA TYR A 286 12.41 -8.03 -7.25
C TYR A 286 10.94 -8.39 -7.00
N ASP A 287 10.42 -8.11 -5.81
CA ASP A 287 9.08 -8.47 -5.33
C ASP A 287 8.02 -7.37 -5.51
N GLU A 288 8.11 -6.60 -6.58
CA GLU A 288 7.17 -5.51 -6.85
C GLU A 288 5.71 -6.00 -6.97
N LEU A 289 5.48 -7.23 -7.44
CA LEU A 289 4.16 -7.86 -7.53
C LEU A 289 3.72 -8.53 -6.22
N GLY A 290 4.66 -8.93 -5.38
CA GLY A 290 4.38 -9.55 -4.08
C GLY A 290 5.50 -10.43 -3.56
N CYS A 291 5.43 -10.72 -2.26
CA CYS A 291 6.27 -11.69 -1.59
C CYS A 291 5.48 -12.99 -1.50
N TRP A 292 5.82 -13.98 -2.35
CA TRP A 292 5.10 -15.24 -2.46
C TRP A 292 5.71 -16.33 -1.58
N SER A 293 5.24 -17.57 -1.70
CA SER A 293 5.61 -18.67 -0.83
C SER A 293 7.11 -18.91 -0.72
N GLY A 294 7.49 -19.55 0.37
CA GLY A 294 8.86 -19.90 0.65
C GLY A 294 9.04 -20.66 1.96
N SER A 295 10.23 -20.64 2.51
CA SER A 295 10.58 -21.35 3.73
C SER A 295 11.43 -20.49 4.68
N GLY A 296 11.58 -20.95 5.92
CA GLY A 296 12.43 -20.30 6.92
C GLY A 296 13.22 -21.33 7.73
N LEU A 297 14.36 -20.92 8.25
CA LEU A 297 15.17 -21.70 9.17
C LEU A 297 15.94 -20.73 10.09
N VAL A 298 16.45 -21.27 11.19
CA VAL A 298 17.52 -20.63 11.96
C VAL A 298 18.82 -21.20 11.43
N ASP A 299 19.71 -20.32 10.96
CA ASP A 299 20.97 -20.72 10.35
C ASP A 299 22.01 -21.19 11.36
N LYS A 300 23.20 -21.54 10.89
CA LYS A 300 24.30 -22.04 11.72
C LYS A 300 24.84 -21.01 12.71
N ASP A 301 24.66 -19.74 12.39
CA ASP A 301 25.08 -18.62 13.24
C ASP A 301 23.98 -18.23 14.24
N GLY A 302 22.87 -18.98 14.27
CA GLY A 302 21.72 -18.74 15.12
C GLY A 302 20.82 -17.61 14.64
N VAL A 303 20.93 -17.18 13.37
CA VAL A 303 20.13 -16.10 12.79
C VAL A 303 18.94 -16.67 12.03
N PRO A 304 17.70 -16.25 12.32
CA PRO A 304 16.55 -16.62 11.52
C PRO A 304 16.65 -16.05 10.10
N ARG A 305 16.34 -16.87 9.10
CA ARG A 305 16.32 -16.48 7.68
C ARG A 305 15.06 -16.95 7.01
N ILE A 306 14.53 -16.11 6.14
CA ILE A 306 13.39 -16.39 5.26
C ILE A 306 13.90 -16.38 3.83
N TYR A 307 13.60 -17.44 3.09
CA TYR A 307 13.80 -17.55 1.65
C TYR A 307 12.41 -17.55 1.01
N TYR A 308 12.15 -16.62 0.12
CA TYR A 308 10.82 -16.43 -0.45
C TYR A 308 10.87 -16.21 -1.96
N THR A 309 9.76 -16.42 -2.62
CA THR A 309 9.60 -16.08 -4.02
C THR A 309 9.27 -14.61 -4.16
N ALA A 310 10.14 -13.87 -4.82
CA ALA A 310 9.93 -12.49 -5.20
C ALA A 310 9.23 -12.43 -6.55
N GLY A 311 7.96 -12.00 -6.58
CA GLY A 311 7.15 -11.87 -7.79
C GLY A 311 7.30 -10.51 -8.45
N ASN A 312 7.41 -10.48 -9.78
CA ASN A 312 7.52 -9.26 -10.54
C ASN A 312 6.80 -9.36 -11.89
N SER A 313 6.02 -8.36 -12.26
CA SER A 313 5.31 -8.30 -13.54
C SER A 313 6.08 -7.53 -14.63
N ASN A 314 7.07 -6.74 -14.22
CA ASN A 314 7.77 -5.80 -15.11
C ASN A 314 9.17 -6.29 -15.53
N ARG A 315 9.58 -7.46 -15.03
CA ARG A 315 10.89 -8.04 -15.29
C ARG A 315 10.73 -9.47 -15.81
N PHE A 316 11.72 -9.89 -16.56
CA PHE A 316 11.86 -11.28 -16.95
C PHE A 316 13.16 -11.85 -16.39
N PRO A 317 13.14 -13.02 -15.75
CA PRO A 317 11.95 -13.81 -15.39
C PRO A 317 11.07 -13.05 -14.37
N ASN A 318 9.78 -13.41 -14.31
CA ASN A 318 8.82 -12.77 -13.41
C ASN A 318 8.89 -13.27 -11.96
N GLN A 319 9.79 -14.21 -11.66
CA GLN A 319 10.00 -14.82 -10.36
C GLN A 319 11.49 -14.92 -10.04
N ALA A 320 11.83 -14.78 -8.78
CA ALA A 320 13.18 -14.98 -8.28
C ALA A 320 13.13 -15.44 -6.81
N VAL A 321 14.14 -16.18 -6.38
CA VAL A 321 14.34 -16.46 -4.94
C VAL A 321 15.03 -15.28 -4.29
N ALA A 322 14.47 -14.80 -3.20
CA ALA A 322 15.02 -13.71 -2.38
C ALA A 322 15.18 -14.14 -0.92
N LEU A 323 15.93 -13.34 -0.17
CA LEU A 323 16.26 -13.55 1.24
C LEU A 323 15.80 -12.37 2.08
N ALA A 324 15.29 -12.68 3.28
CA ALA A 324 15.14 -11.71 4.34
C ALA A 324 15.66 -12.27 5.68
N GLN A 325 16.08 -11.37 6.57
CA GLN A 325 16.48 -11.68 7.93
C GLN A 325 16.00 -10.59 8.89
N PRO A 326 15.88 -10.86 10.20
CA PRO A 326 15.59 -9.82 11.18
C PRO A 326 16.59 -8.68 11.10
N GLU A 327 16.15 -7.44 11.33
CA GLU A 327 17.04 -6.29 11.42
C GLU A 327 17.94 -6.38 12.66
N ASP A 328 17.37 -6.83 13.78
CA ASP A 328 18.06 -7.01 15.05
C ASP A 328 17.41 -8.17 15.81
N THR A 329 18.21 -9.11 16.32
CA THR A 329 17.71 -10.25 17.09
C THR A 329 17.88 -10.06 18.60
N GLU A 330 18.69 -9.11 19.05
CA GLU A 330 18.92 -8.81 20.47
C GLU A 330 17.90 -7.80 20.99
N GLU A 331 17.69 -6.70 20.26
CA GLU A 331 16.74 -5.65 20.63
C GLU A 331 15.28 -5.98 20.24
N ASP A 332 15.09 -6.85 19.24
CA ASP A 332 13.78 -7.30 18.78
C ASP A 332 13.60 -8.83 18.90
N PRO A 333 13.40 -9.36 20.10
CA PRO A 333 13.29 -10.81 20.34
C PRO A 333 12.07 -11.47 19.70
N LEU A 334 11.09 -10.69 19.25
CA LEU A 334 9.89 -11.16 18.54
C LEU A 334 10.00 -11.01 17.03
N LEU A 335 11.13 -10.52 16.51
CA LEU A 335 11.41 -10.42 15.09
C LEU A 335 10.35 -9.61 14.32
N LYS A 336 10.00 -8.44 14.84
CA LYS A 336 8.98 -7.55 14.27
C LYS A 336 9.46 -6.81 13.02
N LYS A 337 10.78 -6.65 12.87
CA LYS A 337 11.40 -5.90 11.78
C LYS A 337 12.29 -6.82 10.96
N TRP A 338 12.06 -6.81 9.64
CA TRP A 338 12.78 -7.63 8.69
C TRP A 338 13.47 -6.78 7.63
N LYS A 339 14.70 -7.14 7.33
CA LYS A 339 15.50 -6.58 6.25
C LYS A 339 15.54 -7.53 5.08
N LYS A 340 15.13 -7.05 3.91
CA LYS A 340 15.23 -7.80 2.66
C LYS A 340 16.58 -7.60 1.99
N TYR A 341 16.99 -8.60 1.24
CA TYR A 341 18.17 -8.59 0.41
C TYR A 341 17.78 -8.69 -1.07
N PRO A 342 18.65 -8.25 -1.99
CA PRO A 342 18.44 -8.50 -3.41
C PRO A 342 18.21 -9.97 -3.70
N SER A 343 17.52 -10.27 -4.83
CA SER A 343 17.27 -11.66 -5.24
C SER A 343 18.57 -12.46 -5.31
N LEU A 344 18.55 -13.66 -4.69
CA LEU A 344 19.68 -14.56 -4.63
C LEU A 344 19.86 -15.36 -5.90
N ILE A 345 18.75 -15.92 -6.42
CA ILE A 345 18.73 -16.81 -7.56
C ILE A 345 17.58 -16.40 -8.47
N LYS A 346 17.87 -16.27 -9.74
CA LYS A 346 16.89 -16.07 -10.80
C LYS A 346 16.87 -17.28 -11.71
N GLU A 347 15.74 -17.58 -12.29
CA GLU A 347 15.57 -18.69 -13.23
C GLU A 347 16.63 -18.67 -14.34
N GLN A 348 16.94 -17.52 -14.89
CA GLN A 348 17.98 -17.37 -15.93
C GLN A 348 19.39 -17.80 -15.49
N ASP A 349 19.69 -17.76 -14.19
CA ASP A 349 21.00 -18.15 -13.65
C ASP A 349 21.21 -19.67 -13.74
N ILE A 350 20.14 -20.43 -13.85
CA ILE A 350 20.16 -21.90 -13.98
C ILE A 350 19.69 -22.39 -15.37
N GLY A 351 19.34 -21.48 -16.26
CA GLY A 351 19.00 -21.82 -17.66
C GLY A 351 17.58 -22.34 -17.90
N TRP A 352 16.67 -22.19 -16.95
CA TRP A 352 15.27 -22.55 -17.09
C TRP A 352 14.42 -21.37 -17.56
N LEU A 353 13.32 -21.68 -18.25
CA LEU A 353 12.34 -20.69 -18.73
C LEU A 353 10.95 -21.21 -18.40
N GLY A 354 10.33 -20.69 -17.36
CA GLY A 354 9.00 -21.08 -16.91
C GLY A 354 8.69 -20.62 -15.50
N GLU A 355 8.05 -21.47 -14.73
CA GLU A 355 7.76 -21.20 -13.33
C GLU A 355 8.98 -21.50 -12.45
N PHE A 356 9.32 -20.56 -11.54
CA PHE A 356 10.47 -20.68 -10.66
C PHE A 356 10.16 -20.09 -9.29
N ARG A 357 9.64 -20.92 -8.36
CA ARG A 357 9.13 -20.44 -7.07
C ARG A 357 9.19 -21.47 -5.95
N ASP A 358 8.75 -21.03 -4.77
CA ASP A 358 8.53 -21.83 -3.55
C ASP A 358 9.82 -22.48 -3.04
N PRO A 359 10.86 -21.70 -2.72
CA PRO A 359 12.12 -22.25 -2.23
C PRO A 359 11.93 -22.93 -0.87
N PHE A 360 12.41 -24.16 -0.74
CA PHE A 360 12.53 -24.87 0.51
C PHE A 360 14.00 -25.07 0.86
N VAL A 361 14.44 -24.52 2.00
CA VAL A 361 15.85 -24.54 2.42
C VAL A 361 15.99 -25.33 3.70
N TRP A 362 17.06 -26.17 3.75
CA TRP A 362 17.45 -26.91 4.96
C TRP A 362 18.96 -26.99 5.09
N ILE A 363 19.41 -27.40 6.27
CA ILE A 363 20.82 -27.63 6.57
C ILE A 363 21.03 -29.14 6.82
N GLU A 364 21.99 -29.71 6.15
CA GLU A 364 22.42 -31.10 6.35
C GLU A 364 23.94 -31.19 6.21
N ASN A 365 24.59 -31.87 7.16
CA ASN A 365 26.06 -32.08 7.17
C ASN A 365 26.83 -30.78 6.91
N ASP A 366 26.47 -29.69 7.60
CA ASP A 366 27.06 -28.37 7.45
C ASP A 366 26.91 -27.69 6.09
N SER A 367 26.09 -28.19 5.22
CA SER A 367 25.78 -27.61 3.92
C SER A 367 24.34 -27.10 3.87
N TYR A 368 24.13 -26.03 3.14
CA TYR A 368 22.79 -25.56 2.81
C TYR A 368 22.33 -26.20 1.52
N PHE A 369 21.10 -26.66 1.54
CA PHE A 369 20.43 -27.21 0.37
C PHE A 369 19.15 -26.39 0.12
N MET A 370 18.80 -26.25 -1.15
CA MET A 370 17.58 -25.56 -1.56
C MET A 370 16.91 -26.37 -2.68
N LEU A 371 15.63 -26.63 -2.51
CA LEU A 371 14.73 -27.05 -3.60
C LEU A 371 13.92 -25.86 -4.05
N VAL A 372 13.71 -25.74 -5.36
CA VAL A 372 12.86 -24.72 -5.97
C VAL A 372 11.92 -25.40 -6.94
N GLY A 373 10.64 -25.05 -6.89
CA GLY A 373 9.65 -25.54 -7.85
C GLY A 373 9.88 -24.93 -9.23
N THR A 374 9.89 -25.76 -10.26
CA THR A 374 9.99 -25.35 -11.67
C THR A 374 8.90 -26.03 -12.47
N GLY A 375 8.33 -25.35 -13.52
CA GLY A 375 7.26 -25.89 -14.35
C GLY A 375 7.35 -25.44 -15.82
#